data_32f5874c192be712b99dd768402ab845
#
_entry.id   32f5874c192be712b99dd768402ab845
#
_cell.length_a   1.000
_cell.length_b   1.000
_cell.length_c   1.000
_cell.angle_alpha   90.00
_cell.angle_beta   90.00
_cell.angle_gamma   90.00
#
_symmetry.space_group_name_H-M   'P 1'
#
loop_
_entity.id
_entity.type
_entity.pdbx_description
1 polymer ?
#
loop_
_entity_poly.entity_id
_entity_poly.type
_entity_poly.pdbx_seq_one_letter_code
_entity_poly.pdbx_strand_id
1 'polypeptide(L)'
;MVVHLTLGKKKYAQVQDEMLEYESHLKRLQEEFLVLADRDAEVFAPLAECYRLLDVTEEEKAYKEKIMEERLRNASFVPLEIMEKAVEMLGILEELSYKGSVMAVSDVGVGVQFARTALLGAVMNVYINTR
;
A
#
# COMPACT_ATOMS: atom_id res chain seq x y z
N MET A 1 4.51 -10.82 -14.17
CA MET A 1 4.09 -11.74 -15.25
C MET A 1 3.82 -11.00 -16.55
N VAL A 2 2.90 -10.03 -16.61
CA VAL A 2 2.54 -9.29 -17.85
C VAL A 2 3.78 -8.71 -18.55
N VAL A 3 4.64 -8.01 -17.80
CA VAL A 3 5.90 -7.45 -18.30
C VAL A 3 6.78 -8.54 -18.91
N HIS A 4 7.00 -9.67 -18.22
CA HIS A 4 7.81 -10.78 -18.72
C HIS A 4 7.25 -11.40 -20.01
N LEU A 5 5.92 -11.44 -20.16
CA LEU A 5 5.27 -11.93 -21.39
C LEU A 5 5.35 -10.93 -22.55
N THR A 6 5.71 -9.68 -22.27
CA THR A 6 5.88 -8.60 -23.25
C THR A 6 7.33 -8.45 -23.69
N LEU A 7 8.28 -8.63 -22.75
CA LEU A 7 9.71 -8.51 -22.99
C LEU A 7 10.21 -9.55 -24.02
N GLY A 8 11.13 -9.10 -24.88
CA GLY A 8 11.75 -9.94 -25.90
C GLY A 8 10.87 -10.32 -27.09
N LYS A 9 9.62 -9.84 -27.14
CA LYS A 9 8.71 -10.12 -28.25
C LYS A 9 8.81 -9.06 -29.34
N LYS A 10 9.07 -9.48 -30.60
CA LYS A 10 9.15 -8.58 -31.76
C LYS A 10 7.92 -7.69 -31.92
N LYS A 11 6.73 -8.23 -31.61
CA LYS A 11 5.45 -7.49 -31.69
C LYS A 11 5.43 -6.26 -30.77
N TYR A 12 6.19 -6.26 -29.69
CA TYR A 12 6.25 -5.21 -28.67
C TYR A 12 7.60 -4.50 -28.63
N ALA A 13 8.35 -4.50 -29.74
CA ALA A 13 9.71 -3.95 -29.83
C ALA A 13 9.77 -2.47 -29.41
N GLN A 14 8.74 -1.70 -29.69
CA GLN A 14 8.67 -0.26 -29.41
C GLN A 14 8.47 0.11 -27.92
N VAL A 15 8.10 -0.86 -27.07
CA VAL A 15 7.82 -0.62 -25.64
C VAL A 15 8.79 -1.34 -24.71
N GLN A 16 9.88 -1.90 -25.23
CA GLN A 16 10.80 -2.73 -24.42
C GLN A 16 11.44 -1.94 -23.29
N ASP A 17 11.89 -0.71 -23.53
CA ASP A 17 12.53 0.13 -22.51
C ASP A 17 11.52 0.49 -21.41
N GLU A 18 10.30 0.86 -21.76
CA GLU A 18 9.22 1.11 -20.80
C GLU A 18 8.89 -0.15 -19.96
N MET A 19 8.90 -1.33 -20.59
CA MET A 19 8.67 -2.60 -19.86
C MET A 19 9.76 -2.88 -18.83
N LEU A 20 11.02 -2.56 -19.11
CA LEU A 20 12.10 -2.70 -18.14
C LEU A 20 11.96 -1.71 -16.98
N GLU A 21 11.54 -0.48 -17.26
CA GLU A 21 11.24 0.50 -16.22
C GLU A 21 10.09 0.04 -15.33
N TYR A 22 8.98 -0.46 -15.91
CA TYR A 22 7.85 -1.00 -15.15
C TYR A 22 8.24 -2.23 -14.32
N GLU A 23 9.11 -3.11 -14.85
CA GLU A 23 9.60 -4.26 -14.09
C GLU A 23 10.36 -3.82 -12.84
N SER A 24 11.29 -2.90 -13.00
CA SER A 24 12.07 -2.34 -11.89
C SER A 24 11.18 -1.66 -10.86
N HIS A 25 10.23 -0.87 -11.33
CA HIS A 25 9.31 -0.12 -10.48
C HIS A 25 8.37 -1.06 -9.70
N LEU A 26 7.79 -2.06 -10.34
CA LEU A 26 6.92 -3.04 -9.69
C LEU A 26 7.68 -3.90 -8.67
N LYS A 27 8.93 -4.26 -8.93
CA LYS A 27 9.78 -4.96 -7.94
C LYS A 27 10.02 -4.09 -6.70
N ARG A 28 10.34 -2.81 -6.89
CA ARG A 28 10.48 -1.87 -5.79
C ARG A 28 9.20 -1.73 -4.98
N LEU A 29 8.05 -1.55 -5.64
CA LEU A 29 6.75 -1.48 -4.95
C LEU A 29 6.45 -2.74 -4.15
N GLN A 30 6.76 -3.92 -4.68
CA GLN A 30 6.59 -5.18 -3.96
C GLN A 30 7.40 -5.23 -2.67
N GLU A 31 8.66 -4.80 -2.71
CA GLU A 31 9.53 -4.71 -1.53
C GLU A 31 9.00 -3.67 -0.52
N GLU A 32 8.59 -2.50 -1.01
CA GLU A 32 8.02 -1.43 -0.18
C GLU A 32 6.72 -1.88 0.53
N PHE A 33 5.83 -2.61 -0.14
CA PHE A 33 4.62 -3.16 0.49
C PHE A 33 4.93 -4.16 1.62
N LEU A 34 5.95 -5.00 1.46
CA LEU A 34 6.39 -5.92 2.51
C LEU A 34 6.92 -5.16 3.73
N VAL A 35 7.75 -4.14 3.50
CA VAL A 35 8.25 -3.27 4.58
C VAL A 35 7.11 -2.52 5.28
N LEU A 36 6.13 -2.02 4.53
CA LEU A 36 4.97 -1.32 5.10
C LEU A 36 4.10 -2.26 5.93
N ALA A 37 3.94 -3.53 5.54
CA ALA A 37 3.21 -4.51 6.33
C ALA A 37 3.86 -4.78 7.69
N ASP A 38 5.19 -4.90 7.73
CA ASP A 38 5.93 -5.05 8.99
C ASP A 38 5.85 -3.79 9.85
N ARG A 39 6.01 -2.61 9.23
CA ARG A 39 5.94 -1.32 9.91
C ARG A 39 4.55 -1.04 10.50
N ASP A 40 3.47 -1.48 9.84
CA ASP A 40 2.10 -1.36 10.36
C ASP A 40 1.96 -2.07 11.71
N ALA A 41 2.49 -3.30 11.82
CA ALA A 41 2.51 -4.04 13.07
C ALA A 41 3.37 -3.35 14.15
N GLU A 42 4.51 -2.79 13.78
CA GLU A 42 5.41 -2.08 14.71
C GLU A 42 4.77 -0.81 15.28
N VAL A 43 4.10 -0.01 14.46
CA VAL A 43 3.45 1.24 14.94
C VAL A 43 2.17 0.96 15.72
N PHE A 44 1.51 -0.18 15.46
CA PHE A 44 0.33 -0.60 16.21
C PHE A 44 0.65 -1.06 17.64
N ALA A 45 1.80 -1.67 17.89
CA ALA A 45 2.14 -2.21 19.20
C ALA A 45 2.09 -1.16 20.32
N PRO A 46 2.70 0.06 20.19
CA PRO A 46 2.58 1.11 21.20
C PRO A 46 1.15 1.66 21.36
N LEU A 47 0.36 1.67 20.28
CA LEU A 47 -1.07 2.04 20.35
C LEU A 47 -1.85 1.02 21.17
N ALA A 48 -1.62 -0.28 20.95
CA ALA A 48 -2.27 -1.34 21.70
C ALA A 48 -1.97 -1.26 23.21
N GLU A 49 -0.78 -0.81 23.60
CA GLU A 49 -0.41 -0.57 24.99
C GLU A 49 -1.19 0.59 25.60
N CYS A 50 -1.45 1.66 24.83
CA CYS A 50 -2.21 2.81 25.33
C CYS A 50 -3.63 2.43 25.79
N TYR A 51 -4.27 1.44 25.18
CA TYR A 51 -5.60 0.97 25.60
C TYR A 51 -5.61 0.37 27.01
N ARG A 52 -4.45 -0.09 27.51
CA ARG A 52 -4.27 -0.68 28.83
C ARG A 52 -3.93 0.33 29.92
N LEU A 53 -3.67 1.59 29.56
CA LEU A 53 -3.38 2.65 30.54
C LEU A 53 -4.60 2.89 31.44
N LEU A 54 -4.29 3.15 32.72
CA LEU A 54 -5.32 3.53 33.71
C LEU A 54 -5.94 4.88 33.33
N ASP A 55 -7.22 5.03 33.65
CA ASP A 55 -8.05 6.20 33.39
C ASP A 55 -9.03 6.49 34.53
N VAL A 56 -8.58 6.26 35.78
CA VAL A 56 -9.39 6.42 36.98
C VAL A 56 -9.45 7.88 37.42
N THR A 57 -8.30 8.57 37.43
CA THR A 57 -8.22 9.99 37.81
C THR A 57 -8.30 10.89 36.56
N GLU A 58 -8.66 12.15 36.76
CA GLU A 58 -8.71 13.11 35.65
C GLU A 58 -7.32 13.37 35.03
N GLU A 59 -6.25 13.28 35.83
CA GLU A 59 -4.88 13.40 35.33
C GLU A 59 -4.49 12.20 34.48
N GLU A 60 -4.85 10.99 34.89
CA GLU A 60 -4.62 9.76 34.11
C GLU A 60 -5.40 9.76 32.80
N LYS A 61 -6.64 10.22 32.80
CA LYS A 61 -7.45 10.38 31.58
C LYS A 61 -6.80 11.35 30.60
N ALA A 62 -6.44 12.55 31.06
CA ALA A 62 -5.80 13.57 30.24
C ALA A 62 -4.46 13.07 29.62
N TYR A 63 -3.67 12.33 30.42
CA TYR A 63 -2.44 11.71 29.95
C TYR A 63 -2.69 10.65 28.89
N LYS A 64 -3.66 9.75 29.15
CA LYS A 64 -4.06 8.70 28.20
C LYS A 64 -4.56 9.26 26.88
N GLU A 65 -5.45 10.27 26.93
CA GLU A 65 -5.97 10.94 25.74
C GLU A 65 -4.85 11.52 24.87
N LYS A 66 -3.93 12.25 25.50
CA LYS A 66 -2.79 12.87 24.78
C LYS A 66 -1.90 11.85 24.10
N ILE A 67 -1.53 10.78 24.81
CA ILE A 67 -0.69 9.72 24.23
C ILE A 67 -1.45 8.95 23.15
N MET A 68 -2.73 8.67 23.40
CA MET A 68 -3.60 7.98 22.43
C MET A 68 -3.67 8.75 21.11
N GLU A 69 -3.90 10.07 21.16
CA GLU A 69 -3.95 10.92 19.97
C GLU A 69 -2.63 10.85 19.17
N GLU A 70 -1.49 10.96 19.87
CA GLU A 70 -0.18 10.84 19.22
C GLU A 70 0.02 9.48 18.55
N ARG A 71 -0.34 8.39 19.23
CA ARG A 71 -0.17 7.02 18.71
C ARG A 71 -1.13 6.72 17.57
N LEU A 72 -2.37 7.15 17.65
CA LEU A 72 -3.35 7.05 16.55
C LEU A 72 -2.88 7.81 15.31
N ARG A 73 -2.36 9.02 15.50
CA ARG A 73 -1.79 9.81 14.40
C ARG A 73 -0.62 9.07 13.75
N ASN A 74 0.31 8.54 14.53
CA ASN A 74 1.46 7.80 14.03
C ASN A 74 1.03 6.52 13.30
N ALA A 75 0.07 5.78 13.83
CA ALA A 75 -0.49 4.59 13.21
C ALA A 75 -1.25 4.87 11.90
N SER A 76 -1.71 6.11 11.68
CA SER A 76 -2.40 6.50 10.44
C SER A 76 -1.46 6.71 9.26
N PHE A 77 -0.18 6.99 9.48
CA PHE A 77 0.77 7.27 8.39
C PHE A 77 1.06 6.04 7.54
N VAL A 78 1.15 4.85 8.13
CA VAL A 78 1.46 3.63 7.38
C VAL A 78 0.36 3.27 6.39
N PRO A 79 -0.94 3.20 6.78
CA PRO A 79 -2.00 2.97 5.81
C PRO A 79 -2.10 4.08 4.76
N LEU A 80 -1.76 5.33 5.05
CA LEU A 80 -1.68 6.40 4.04
C LEU A 80 -0.57 6.11 3.01
N GLU A 81 0.62 5.69 3.45
CA GLU A 81 1.69 5.26 2.54
C GLU A 81 1.26 4.07 1.67
N ILE A 82 0.54 3.09 2.24
CA ILE A 82 -0.03 1.96 1.47
C ILE A 82 -0.99 2.46 0.39
N MET A 83 -1.84 3.45 0.70
CA MET A 83 -2.75 4.05 -0.28
C MET A 83 -1.98 4.72 -1.42
N GLU A 84 -0.95 5.50 -1.12
CA GLU A 84 -0.11 6.16 -2.13
C GLU A 84 0.55 5.14 -3.06
N LYS A 85 1.14 4.07 -2.50
CA LYS A 85 1.76 3.00 -3.26
C LYS A 85 0.74 2.20 -4.10
N ALA A 86 -0.46 1.99 -3.60
CA ALA A 86 -1.53 1.33 -4.36
C ALA A 86 -1.98 2.17 -5.56
N VAL A 87 -2.04 3.49 -5.42
CA VAL A 87 -2.34 4.41 -6.54
C VAL A 87 -1.20 4.41 -7.56
N GLU A 88 0.06 4.43 -7.12
CA GLU A 88 1.24 4.31 -7.97
C GLU A 88 1.21 3.00 -8.80
N MET A 89 0.88 1.87 -8.15
CA MET A 89 0.72 0.59 -8.83
C MET A 89 -0.42 0.59 -9.85
N LEU A 90 -1.56 1.21 -9.53
CA LEU A 90 -2.69 1.33 -10.47
C LEU A 90 -2.30 2.09 -11.74
N GLY A 91 -1.49 3.15 -11.65
CA GLY A 91 -0.97 3.87 -12.80
C GLY A 91 -0.13 2.97 -13.72
N ILE A 92 0.75 2.14 -13.15
CA ILE A 92 1.54 1.18 -13.94
C ILE A 92 0.64 0.12 -14.58
N LEU A 93 -0.37 -0.39 -13.87
CA LEU A 93 -1.32 -1.38 -14.40
C LEU A 93 -2.15 -0.79 -15.54
N GLU A 94 -2.52 0.49 -15.47
CA GLU A 94 -3.19 1.20 -16.57
C GLU A 94 -2.31 1.18 -17.82
N GLU A 95 -1.05 1.58 -17.73
CA GLU A 95 -0.09 1.55 -18.85
C GLU A 95 0.08 0.13 -19.42
N LEU A 96 0.20 -0.89 -18.55
CA LEU A 96 0.32 -2.27 -18.96
C LEU A 96 -0.95 -2.80 -19.67
N SER A 97 -2.12 -2.23 -19.41
CA SER A 97 -3.36 -2.59 -20.11
C SER A 97 -3.33 -2.25 -21.59
N TYR A 98 -2.61 -1.20 -21.97
CA TYR A 98 -2.47 -0.72 -23.36
C TYR A 98 -1.20 -1.23 -24.05
N LYS A 99 -0.10 -1.32 -23.30
CA LYS A 99 1.25 -1.58 -23.83
C LYS A 99 1.70 -3.03 -23.63
N GLY A 100 1.11 -3.73 -22.67
CA GLY A 100 1.46 -5.10 -22.33
C GLY A 100 0.95 -6.14 -23.32
N SER A 101 1.36 -7.39 -23.12
CA SER A 101 0.91 -8.51 -23.92
C SER A 101 -0.61 -8.69 -23.80
N VAL A 102 -1.30 -8.63 -24.92
CA VAL A 102 -2.76 -8.87 -25.02
C VAL A 102 -3.15 -10.24 -24.43
N MET A 103 -2.26 -11.22 -24.50
CA MET A 103 -2.47 -12.56 -23.91
C MET A 103 -2.58 -12.53 -22.38
N ALA A 104 -2.08 -11.48 -21.74
CA ALA A 104 -2.04 -11.34 -20.29
C ALA A 104 -2.90 -10.17 -19.77
N VAL A 105 -3.81 -9.65 -20.59
CA VAL A 105 -4.66 -8.52 -20.17
C VAL A 105 -5.57 -8.86 -18.97
N SER A 106 -5.99 -10.11 -18.85
CA SER A 106 -6.73 -10.61 -17.69
C SER A 106 -5.94 -10.51 -16.39
N ASP A 107 -4.63 -10.72 -16.45
CA ASP A 107 -3.75 -10.62 -15.29
C ASP A 107 -3.57 -9.17 -14.83
N VAL A 108 -3.59 -8.22 -15.78
CA VAL A 108 -3.67 -6.79 -15.43
C VAL A 108 -4.97 -6.51 -14.67
N GLY A 109 -6.10 -7.02 -15.14
CA GLY A 109 -7.40 -6.89 -14.46
C GLY A 109 -7.39 -7.46 -13.04
N VAL A 110 -6.78 -8.64 -12.84
CA VAL A 110 -6.59 -9.25 -11.52
C VAL A 110 -5.73 -8.33 -10.63
N GLY A 111 -4.61 -7.83 -11.16
CA GLY A 111 -3.73 -6.88 -10.46
C GLY A 111 -4.47 -5.62 -10.00
N VAL A 112 -5.32 -5.06 -10.84
CA VAL A 112 -6.17 -3.90 -10.51
C VAL A 112 -7.10 -4.21 -9.33
N GLN A 113 -7.72 -5.40 -9.27
CA GLN A 113 -8.59 -5.76 -8.16
C GLN A 113 -7.81 -5.91 -6.84
N PHE A 114 -6.59 -6.47 -6.87
CA PHE A 114 -5.73 -6.51 -5.68
C PHE A 114 -5.32 -5.12 -5.21
N ALA A 115 -4.89 -4.24 -6.12
CA ALA A 115 -4.53 -2.86 -5.80
C ALA A 115 -5.72 -2.09 -5.21
N ARG A 116 -6.91 -2.24 -5.81
CA ARG A 116 -8.15 -1.64 -5.31
C ARG A 116 -8.49 -2.14 -3.90
N THR A 117 -8.34 -3.43 -3.65
CA THR A 117 -8.62 -4.02 -2.33
C THR A 117 -7.64 -3.49 -1.29
N ALA A 118 -6.34 -3.41 -1.61
CA ALA A 118 -5.33 -2.83 -0.73
C ALA A 118 -5.65 -1.37 -0.40
N LEU A 119 -6.00 -0.57 -1.41
CA LEU A 119 -6.37 0.83 -1.25
C LEU A 119 -7.58 1.00 -0.31
N LEU A 120 -8.66 0.26 -0.55
CA LEU A 120 -9.88 0.34 0.26
C LEU A 120 -9.67 -0.18 1.68
N GLY A 121 -8.88 -1.24 1.86
CA GLY A 121 -8.51 -1.75 3.18
C GLY A 121 -7.70 -0.72 3.98
N ALA A 122 -6.71 -0.07 3.34
CA ALA A 122 -5.93 0.98 3.97
C ALA A 122 -6.78 2.21 4.36
N VAL A 123 -7.76 2.60 3.52
CA VAL A 123 -8.74 3.66 3.86
C VAL A 123 -9.48 3.33 5.17
N MET A 124 -9.92 2.09 5.37
CA MET A 124 -10.60 1.68 6.61
C MET A 124 -9.69 1.83 7.83
N ASN A 125 -8.39 1.48 7.68
CA ASN A 125 -7.41 1.65 8.76
C ASN A 125 -7.12 3.12 9.06
N VAL A 126 -7.08 4.00 8.07
CA VAL A 126 -7.00 5.44 8.31
C VAL A 126 -8.21 5.93 9.11
N TYR A 127 -9.42 5.55 8.70
CA TYR A 127 -10.64 6.00 9.38
C TYR A 127 -10.75 5.52 10.82
N ILE A 128 -10.36 4.28 11.14
CA ILE A 128 -10.41 3.79 12.52
C ILE A 128 -9.44 4.54 13.43
N ASN A 129 -8.31 5.00 12.88
CA ASN A 129 -7.28 5.71 13.63
C ASN A 129 -7.53 7.24 13.73
N THR A 130 -8.48 7.78 12.95
CA THR A 130 -8.76 9.23 12.90
C THR A 130 -10.11 9.65 13.51
N ARG A 131 -10.83 8.71 14.11
CA ARG A 131 -12.12 8.96 14.78
C ARG A 131 -11.96 9.44 16.21
#